data_9bc84858fa48b6c0ff166c31778cb0da
#
_entry.id   9bc84858fa48b6c0ff166c31778cb0da
#
_cell.length_a   1.000
_cell.length_b   1.000
_cell.length_c   1.000
_cell.angle_alpha   90.00
_cell.angle_beta   90.00
_cell.angle_gamma   90.00
#
_symmetry.space_group_name_H-M   'P 1'
#
loop_
_entity.id
_entity.type
_entity.pdbx_description
1 polymer ?
#
loop_
_entity_poly.entity_id
_entity_poly.type
_entity_poly.pdbx_seq_one_letter_code
_entity_poly.pdbx_strand_id
1 'polypeptide(L)'
;MKKMTIIWCVFAFIIILLLVGGCSSYNGMVKAEETVDKTWGDVQASYQRRFDLIPNLVNTVKGYAQHESETLENVTNARAGLIQAGDSLLAVRNGISAFDPNGTGPTAEQMEQLNRGMSIYVNAVREAYPDLKANTNFMDLQKQLESTENRINNERNRYNEAVQVYNVKIRTFPNSVFANIFGFDRKNQFAAATEAQSAPVVNF
;
A
#
# COMPACT_ATOMS: atom_id res chain seq x y z
N MET A 1 61.27 1.71 -23.05
CA MET A 1 60.03 1.22 -23.74
C MET A 1 59.31 0.18 -22.89
N LYS A 2 59.93 -0.87 -22.35
CA LYS A 2 59.23 -1.94 -21.57
C LYS A 2 58.46 -1.45 -20.32
N LYS A 3 58.92 -0.41 -19.61
CA LYS A 3 58.25 0.12 -18.40
C LYS A 3 56.95 0.86 -18.77
N MET A 4 56.91 1.57 -19.88
CA MET A 4 55.75 2.31 -20.36
C MET A 4 54.61 1.35 -20.81
N THR A 5 54.97 0.27 -21.52
CA THR A 5 54.01 -0.76 -21.92
C THR A 5 53.38 -1.49 -20.70
N ILE A 6 54.16 -1.73 -19.67
CA ILE A 6 53.61 -2.36 -18.42
C ILE A 6 52.60 -1.41 -17.77
N ILE A 7 52.89 -0.12 -17.69
CA ILE A 7 51.99 0.88 -17.10
C ILE A 7 50.66 0.93 -17.89
N TRP A 8 50.71 0.91 -19.22
CA TRP A 8 49.53 0.91 -20.07
C TRP A 8 48.69 -0.41 -19.91
N CYS A 9 49.37 -1.55 -19.79
CA CYS A 9 48.68 -2.83 -19.54
C CYS A 9 47.98 -2.86 -18.17
N VAL A 10 48.62 -2.34 -17.13
CA VAL A 10 48.02 -2.23 -15.78
C VAL A 10 46.83 -1.28 -15.82
N PHE A 11 46.96 -0.13 -16.50
CA PHE A 11 45.86 0.84 -16.62
C PHE A 11 44.66 0.24 -17.39
N ALA A 12 44.93 -0.43 -18.52
CA ALA A 12 43.89 -1.12 -19.27
C ALA A 12 43.18 -2.23 -18.44
N PHE A 13 43.95 -2.99 -17.66
CA PHE A 13 43.38 -4.02 -16.78
C PHE A 13 42.49 -3.42 -15.68
N ILE A 14 42.89 -2.29 -15.07
CA ILE A 14 42.07 -1.57 -14.08
C ILE A 14 40.77 -1.07 -14.74
N ILE A 15 40.81 -0.52 -15.95
CA ILE A 15 39.61 -0.07 -16.68
C ILE A 15 38.67 -1.26 -16.92
N ILE A 16 39.19 -2.40 -17.35
CA ILE A 16 38.36 -3.60 -17.59
C ILE A 16 37.69 -4.05 -16.30
N LEU A 17 38.43 -4.09 -15.18
CA LEU A 17 37.86 -4.43 -13.86
C LEU A 17 36.76 -3.45 -13.44
N LEU A 18 36.93 -2.16 -13.66
CA LEU A 18 35.92 -1.14 -13.36
C LEU A 18 34.68 -1.30 -14.26
N LEU A 19 34.85 -1.60 -15.53
CA LEU A 19 33.73 -1.83 -16.46
C LEU A 19 32.93 -3.08 -16.09
N VAL A 20 33.60 -4.20 -15.83
CA VAL A 20 32.94 -5.46 -15.43
C VAL A 20 32.25 -5.31 -14.08
N GLY A 21 32.92 -4.67 -13.11
CA GLY A 21 32.36 -4.37 -11.81
C GLY A 21 31.16 -3.43 -11.88
N GLY A 22 31.26 -2.40 -12.72
CA GLY A 22 30.19 -1.42 -12.97
C GLY A 22 28.94 -2.06 -13.58
N CYS A 23 29.10 -2.92 -14.61
CA CYS A 23 27.97 -3.64 -15.22
C CYS A 23 27.29 -4.57 -14.22
N SER A 24 28.06 -5.30 -13.42
CA SER A 24 27.51 -6.19 -12.40
C SER A 24 26.75 -5.40 -11.30
N SER A 25 27.32 -4.29 -10.85
CA SER A 25 26.69 -3.38 -9.88
C SER A 25 25.39 -2.81 -10.42
N TYR A 26 25.41 -2.30 -11.65
CA TYR A 26 24.23 -1.76 -12.33
C TYR A 26 23.09 -2.78 -12.41
N ASN A 27 23.36 -3.95 -13.01
CA ASN A 27 22.36 -5.01 -13.12
C ASN A 27 21.80 -5.45 -11.77
N GLY A 28 22.67 -5.47 -10.77
CA GLY A 28 22.27 -5.79 -9.41
C GLY A 28 21.34 -4.73 -8.80
N MET A 29 21.58 -3.42 -9.05
CA MET A 29 20.73 -2.33 -8.59
C MET A 29 19.38 -2.32 -9.30
N VAL A 30 19.37 -2.47 -10.64
CA VAL A 30 18.14 -2.62 -11.43
C VAL A 30 17.29 -3.78 -10.92
N LYS A 31 17.88 -4.94 -10.68
CA LYS A 31 17.13 -6.09 -10.14
C LYS A 31 16.52 -5.82 -8.77
N ALA A 32 17.20 -5.07 -7.92
CA ALA A 32 16.67 -4.68 -6.62
C ALA A 32 15.53 -3.65 -6.76
N GLU A 33 15.64 -2.71 -7.69
CA GLU A 33 14.60 -1.73 -8.02
C GLU A 33 13.34 -2.41 -8.55
N GLU A 34 13.46 -3.30 -9.53
CA GLU A 34 12.35 -4.11 -10.06
C GLU A 34 11.65 -4.93 -8.97
N THR A 35 12.40 -5.39 -7.95
CA THR A 35 11.80 -6.08 -6.80
C THR A 35 10.94 -5.12 -5.98
N VAL A 36 11.38 -3.87 -5.77
CA VAL A 36 10.58 -2.85 -5.09
C VAL A 36 9.31 -2.54 -5.88
N ASP A 37 9.43 -2.34 -7.19
CA ASP A 37 8.28 -2.00 -8.03
C ASP A 37 7.28 -3.15 -8.11
N LYS A 38 7.75 -4.40 -8.17
CA LYS A 38 6.90 -5.58 -8.05
C LYS A 38 6.15 -5.63 -6.72
N THR A 39 6.85 -5.47 -5.61
CA THR A 39 6.20 -5.51 -4.28
C THR A 39 5.25 -4.35 -4.08
N TRP A 40 5.49 -3.20 -4.70
CA TRP A 40 4.54 -2.09 -4.75
C TRP A 40 3.25 -2.49 -5.48
N GLY A 41 3.36 -3.17 -6.63
CA GLY A 41 2.21 -3.73 -7.34
C GLY A 41 1.39 -4.70 -6.48
N ASP A 42 2.06 -5.55 -5.68
CA ASP A 42 1.39 -6.49 -4.76
C ASP A 42 0.62 -5.75 -3.64
N VAL A 43 1.16 -4.63 -3.13
CA VAL A 43 0.47 -3.74 -2.19
C VAL A 43 -0.78 -3.14 -2.84
N GLN A 44 -0.64 -2.56 -4.03
CA GLN A 44 -1.76 -1.96 -4.77
C GLN A 44 -2.86 -2.98 -5.04
N ALA A 45 -2.53 -4.18 -5.50
CA ALA A 45 -3.49 -5.25 -5.75
C ALA A 45 -4.25 -5.68 -4.48
N SER A 46 -3.58 -5.65 -3.33
CA SER A 46 -4.20 -5.98 -2.04
C SER A 46 -5.20 -4.91 -1.59
N TYR A 47 -4.87 -3.63 -1.78
CA TYR A 47 -5.81 -2.52 -1.55
C TYR A 47 -6.99 -2.58 -2.53
N GLN A 48 -6.75 -2.80 -3.82
CA GLN A 48 -7.81 -2.92 -4.82
C GLN A 48 -8.81 -3.99 -4.41
N ARG A 49 -8.33 -5.18 -4.05
CA ARG A 49 -9.20 -6.28 -3.61
C ARG A 49 -10.07 -5.89 -2.41
N ARG A 50 -9.52 -5.12 -1.46
CA ARG A 50 -10.29 -4.63 -0.31
C ARG A 50 -11.33 -3.61 -0.72
N PHE A 51 -10.99 -2.67 -1.62
CA PHE A 51 -11.91 -1.63 -2.09
C PHE A 51 -13.03 -2.19 -2.96
N ASP A 52 -12.82 -3.32 -3.62
CA ASP A 52 -13.86 -4.03 -4.36
C ASP A 52 -14.95 -4.62 -3.45
N LEU A 53 -14.70 -4.71 -2.14
CA LEU A 53 -15.72 -5.11 -1.16
C LEU A 53 -16.65 -3.93 -0.75
N ILE A 54 -16.28 -2.68 -1.01
CA ILE A 54 -17.06 -1.49 -0.59
C ILE A 54 -18.48 -1.52 -1.16
N PRO A 55 -18.71 -1.76 -2.47
CA PRO A 55 -20.07 -1.82 -3.00
C PRO A 55 -20.93 -2.89 -2.33
N ASN A 56 -20.35 -4.07 -2.06
CA ASN A 56 -21.05 -5.16 -1.42
C ASN A 56 -21.41 -4.82 0.04
N LEU A 57 -20.48 -4.17 0.76
CA LEU A 57 -20.69 -3.70 2.11
C LEU A 57 -21.83 -2.67 2.18
N VAL A 58 -21.79 -1.64 1.34
CA VAL A 58 -22.80 -0.57 1.31
C VAL A 58 -24.17 -1.14 0.90
N ASN A 59 -24.24 -1.99 -0.11
CA ASN A 59 -25.48 -2.62 -0.54
C ASN A 59 -26.09 -3.53 0.52
N THR A 60 -25.27 -4.29 1.26
CA THR A 60 -25.74 -5.14 2.36
C THR A 60 -26.34 -4.30 3.48
N VAL A 61 -25.69 -3.18 3.84
CA VAL A 61 -26.21 -2.25 4.87
C VAL A 61 -27.50 -1.59 4.42
N LYS A 62 -27.57 -1.11 3.16
CA LYS A 62 -28.79 -0.50 2.61
C LYS A 62 -29.97 -1.47 2.55
N GLY A 63 -29.73 -2.70 2.09
CA GLY A 63 -30.77 -3.73 2.03
C GLY A 63 -31.30 -4.07 3.42
N TYR A 64 -30.42 -4.15 4.43
CA TYR A 64 -30.83 -4.37 5.81
C TYR A 64 -31.62 -3.18 6.39
N ALA A 65 -31.16 -1.95 6.16
CA ALA A 65 -31.81 -0.74 6.62
C ALA A 65 -33.22 -0.57 6.00
N GLN A 66 -33.41 -0.92 4.72
CA GLN A 66 -34.72 -0.95 4.09
C GLN A 66 -35.67 -1.95 4.74
N HIS A 67 -35.21 -3.17 4.95
CA HIS A 67 -36.03 -4.21 5.58
C HIS A 67 -36.42 -3.84 7.03
N GLU A 68 -35.51 -3.26 7.79
CA GLU A 68 -35.78 -2.79 9.15
C GLU A 68 -36.74 -1.58 9.16
N SER A 69 -36.65 -0.66 8.21
CA SER A 69 -37.54 0.50 8.10
C SER A 69 -38.98 0.12 7.74
N GLU A 70 -39.18 -0.97 7.02
CA GLU A 70 -40.51 -1.53 6.74
C GLU A 70 -41.15 -2.13 7.98
N THR A 71 -40.35 -2.53 8.98
CA THR A 71 -40.80 -3.14 10.24
C THR A 71 -40.90 -2.16 11.40
N LEU A 72 -40.19 -1.05 11.37
CA LEU A 72 -40.08 -0.06 12.44
C LEU A 72 -40.27 1.36 11.88
N GLU A 73 -41.36 2.04 12.25
CA GLU A 73 -41.70 3.40 11.77
C GLU A 73 -40.73 4.52 12.15
N ASN A 74 -39.67 4.28 12.94
CA ASN A 74 -38.72 5.27 13.43
C ASN A 74 -37.29 4.98 13.01
N VAL A 75 -36.88 5.42 11.81
CA VAL A 75 -35.48 5.51 11.42
C VAL A 75 -34.84 6.72 12.09
N THR A 76 -33.91 6.48 13.03
CA THR A 76 -33.19 7.57 13.69
C THR A 76 -32.27 8.31 12.71
N ASN A 77 -32.05 9.63 12.91
CA ASN A 77 -31.14 10.45 12.11
C ASN A 77 -29.72 9.85 11.98
N ALA A 78 -29.26 9.10 12.98
CA ALA A 78 -27.97 8.39 12.95
C ALA A 78 -27.92 7.31 11.84
N ARG A 79 -29.02 6.57 11.61
CA ARG A 79 -29.10 5.52 10.58
C ARG A 79 -29.16 6.14 9.18
N ALA A 80 -29.88 7.26 8.99
CA ALA A 80 -29.88 8.01 7.75
C ALA A 80 -28.46 8.53 7.41
N GLY A 81 -27.71 9.00 8.39
CA GLY A 81 -26.31 9.41 8.25
C GLY A 81 -25.38 8.29 7.79
N LEU A 82 -25.63 7.05 8.22
CA LEU A 82 -24.83 5.90 7.76
C LEU A 82 -25.04 5.55 6.29
N ILE A 83 -26.27 5.68 5.78
CA ILE A 83 -26.53 5.47 4.35
C ILE A 83 -25.78 6.53 3.53
N GLN A 84 -25.82 7.78 3.94
CA GLN A 84 -25.08 8.87 3.28
C GLN A 84 -23.56 8.68 3.39
N ALA A 85 -23.04 8.21 4.52
CA ALA A 85 -21.62 7.89 4.69
C ALA A 85 -21.19 6.75 3.76
N GLY A 86 -22.04 5.73 3.57
CA GLY A 86 -21.82 4.66 2.60
C GLY A 86 -21.74 5.17 1.17
N ASP A 87 -22.66 6.06 0.77
CA ASP A 87 -22.65 6.69 -0.56
C ASP A 87 -21.40 7.56 -0.76
N SER A 88 -20.97 8.29 0.27
CA SER A 88 -19.74 9.07 0.24
C SER A 88 -18.51 8.16 0.08
N LEU A 89 -18.47 7.02 0.76
CA LEU A 89 -17.40 6.04 0.63
C LEU A 89 -17.33 5.46 -0.79
N LEU A 90 -18.50 5.15 -1.40
CA LEU A 90 -18.58 4.72 -2.79
C LEU A 90 -18.10 5.81 -3.77
N ALA A 91 -18.47 7.07 -3.54
CA ALA A 91 -18.03 8.19 -4.36
C ALA A 91 -16.50 8.36 -4.32
N VAL A 92 -15.90 8.30 -3.13
CA VAL A 92 -14.44 8.35 -2.97
C VAL A 92 -13.78 7.16 -3.68
N ARG A 93 -14.29 5.94 -3.50
CA ARG A 93 -13.77 4.75 -4.19
C ARG A 93 -13.83 4.90 -5.70
N ASN A 94 -14.93 5.42 -6.26
CA ASN A 94 -15.09 5.61 -7.69
C ASN A 94 -14.25 6.77 -8.24
N GLY A 95 -13.93 7.76 -7.41
CA GLY A 95 -13.03 8.87 -7.75
C GLY A 95 -11.54 8.50 -7.71
N ILE A 96 -11.18 7.40 -7.05
CA ILE A 96 -9.84 6.84 -7.11
C ILE A 96 -9.72 6.15 -8.47
N SER A 97 -8.95 6.77 -9.39
CA SER A 97 -8.66 6.20 -10.71
C SER A 97 -8.18 4.75 -10.56
N ALA A 98 -8.67 3.89 -11.45
CA ALA A 98 -8.20 2.51 -11.49
C ALA A 98 -6.66 2.49 -11.47
N PHE A 99 -6.08 1.52 -10.77
CA PHE A 99 -4.63 1.33 -10.72
C PHE A 99 -4.08 1.32 -12.16
N ASP A 100 -3.46 2.45 -12.55
CA ASP A 100 -2.83 2.56 -13.86
C ASP A 100 -1.38 2.09 -13.73
N PRO A 101 -0.96 1.07 -14.49
CA PRO A 101 0.43 0.62 -14.50
C PRO A 101 1.42 1.70 -14.97
N ASN A 102 0.92 2.80 -15.58
CA ASN A 102 1.75 3.93 -16.05
C ASN A 102 1.97 5.04 -15.01
N GLY A 103 1.65 4.80 -13.73
CA GLY A 103 2.04 5.69 -12.62
C GLY A 103 1.03 6.76 -12.22
N THR A 104 -0.19 6.77 -12.78
CA THR A 104 -1.30 7.64 -12.36
C THR A 104 -2.25 7.00 -11.34
N GLY A 105 -1.86 5.84 -10.78
CA GLY A 105 -2.62 5.13 -9.77
C GLY A 105 -2.74 5.90 -8.44
N PRO A 106 -3.62 5.46 -7.52
CA PRO A 106 -3.82 6.14 -6.25
C PRO A 106 -2.52 6.16 -5.43
N THR A 107 -2.27 7.29 -4.78
CA THR A 107 -1.12 7.41 -3.87
C THR A 107 -1.31 6.53 -2.62
N ALA A 108 -0.21 6.22 -1.93
CA ALA A 108 -0.26 5.49 -0.67
C ALA A 108 -1.17 6.18 0.36
N GLU A 109 -1.17 7.52 0.39
CA GLU A 109 -2.02 8.33 1.27
C GLU A 109 -3.51 8.19 0.94
N GLN A 110 -3.87 8.24 -0.35
CA GLN A 110 -5.26 8.07 -0.79
C GLN A 110 -5.79 6.66 -0.45
N MET A 111 -4.97 5.64 -0.67
CA MET A 111 -5.30 4.26 -0.31
C MET A 111 -5.52 4.11 1.21
N GLU A 112 -4.65 4.71 2.01
CA GLU A 112 -4.75 4.67 3.47
C GLU A 112 -5.97 5.44 4.00
N GLN A 113 -6.30 6.61 3.41
CA GLN A 113 -7.50 7.37 3.76
C GLN A 113 -8.78 6.59 3.47
N LEU A 114 -8.89 5.96 2.30
CA LEU A 114 -10.04 5.13 1.96
C LEU A 114 -10.13 3.90 2.87
N ASN A 115 -9.01 3.29 3.20
CA ASN A 115 -8.93 2.15 4.11
C ASN A 115 -9.42 2.51 5.51
N ARG A 116 -9.01 3.66 6.04
CA ARG A 116 -9.50 4.20 7.33
C ARG A 116 -10.99 4.52 7.27
N GLY A 117 -11.43 5.20 6.22
CA GLY A 117 -12.86 5.52 6.02
C GLY A 117 -13.73 4.26 6.04
N MET A 118 -13.29 3.20 5.37
CA MET A 118 -14.00 1.92 5.36
C MET A 118 -14.04 1.28 6.74
N SER A 119 -12.96 1.31 7.50
CA SER A 119 -12.90 0.74 8.85
C SER A 119 -13.82 1.51 9.83
N ILE A 120 -13.85 2.85 9.74
CA ILE A 120 -14.77 3.69 10.51
C ILE A 120 -16.22 3.37 10.15
N TYR A 121 -16.53 3.25 8.86
CA TYR A 121 -17.87 2.91 8.38
C TYR A 121 -18.35 1.55 8.92
N VAL A 122 -17.53 0.51 8.83
CA VAL A 122 -17.85 -0.83 9.36
C VAL A 122 -18.15 -0.79 10.86
N ASN A 123 -17.35 -0.05 11.63
CA ASN A 123 -17.56 0.09 13.09
C ASN A 123 -18.88 0.82 13.38
N ALA A 124 -19.15 1.93 12.71
CA ALA A 124 -20.40 2.67 12.88
C ALA A 124 -21.65 1.84 12.51
N VAL A 125 -21.55 1.04 11.44
CA VAL A 125 -22.62 0.08 11.06
C VAL A 125 -22.85 -0.95 12.16
N ARG A 126 -21.79 -1.50 12.74
CA ARG A 126 -21.90 -2.50 13.85
C ARG A 126 -22.55 -1.93 15.10
N GLU A 127 -22.36 -0.64 15.36
CA GLU A 127 -22.97 0.04 16.51
C GLU A 127 -24.45 0.35 16.25
N ALA A 128 -24.78 0.83 15.06
CA ALA A 128 -26.14 1.24 14.71
C ALA A 128 -27.10 0.05 14.44
N TYR A 129 -26.56 -1.06 13.96
CA TYR A 129 -27.32 -2.26 13.59
C TYR A 129 -26.78 -3.51 14.31
N PRO A 130 -27.07 -3.70 15.61
CA PRO A 130 -26.54 -4.81 16.39
C PRO A 130 -26.98 -6.17 15.85
N ASP A 131 -28.19 -6.30 15.31
CA ASP A 131 -28.74 -7.54 14.76
C ASP A 131 -28.12 -7.90 13.40
N LEU A 132 -27.58 -6.93 12.66
CA LEU A 132 -26.84 -7.17 11.42
C LEU A 132 -25.59 -8.01 11.64
N LYS A 133 -25.03 -8.01 12.86
CA LYS A 133 -23.90 -8.87 13.24
C LYS A 133 -24.19 -10.35 13.09
N ALA A 134 -25.47 -10.76 13.22
CA ALA A 134 -25.91 -12.15 13.05
C ALA A 134 -26.22 -12.49 11.57
N ASN A 135 -26.25 -11.51 10.69
CA ASN A 135 -26.49 -11.74 9.27
C ASN A 135 -25.27 -12.44 8.62
N THR A 136 -25.50 -13.58 7.98
CA THR A 136 -24.44 -14.40 7.39
C THR A 136 -23.64 -13.65 6.33
N ASN A 137 -24.31 -12.88 5.45
CA ASN A 137 -23.66 -12.11 4.41
C ASN A 137 -22.73 -11.02 4.99
N PHE A 138 -23.18 -10.36 6.07
CA PHE A 138 -22.39 -9.34 6.74
C PHE A 138 -21.18 -9.95 7.48
N MET A 139 -21.37 -11.11 8.14
CA MET A 139 -20.27 -11.84 8.77
C MET A 139 -19.21 -12.30 7.76
N ASP A 140 -19.63 -12.77 6.59
CA ASP A 140 -18.70 -13.19 5.55
C ASP A 140 -17.95 -12.01 4.94
N LEU A 141 -18.59 -10.86 4.77
CA LEU A 141 -17.93 -9.62 4.39
C LEU A 141 -16.91 -9.17 5.44
N GLN A 142 -17.23 -9.25 6.74
CA GLN A 142 -16.28 -8.93 7.81
C GLN A 142 -15.04 -9.82 7.77
N LYS A 143 -15.21 -11.15 7.60
CA LYS A 143 -14.09 -12.08 7.44
C LYS A 143 -13.23 -11.74 6.23
N GLN A 144 -13.84 -11.36 5.09
CA GLN A 144 -13.11 -10.95 3.90
C GLN A 144 -12.36 -9.64 4.13
N LEU A 145 -12.95 -8.66 4.82
CA LEU A 145 -12.31 -7.40 5.17
C LEU A 145 -11.12 -7.61 6.11
N GLU A 146 -11.27 -8.47 7.12
CA GLU A 146 -10.17 -8.84 8.03
C GLU A 146 -9.04 -9.57 7.28
N SER A 147 -9.39 -10.53 6.43
CA SER A 147 -8.42 -11.25 5.61
C SER A 147 -7.64 -10.32 4.68
N THR A 148 -8.34 -9.35 4.04
CA THR A 148 -7.68 -8.38 3.15
C THR A 148 -6.81 -7.40 3.93
N GLU A 149 -7.20 -6.99 5.15
CA GLU A 149 -6.37 -6.16 6.03
C GLU A 149 -5.06 -6.84 6.39
N ASN A 150 -5.14 -8.10 6.84
CA ASN A 150 -3.96 -8.91 7.14
C ASN A 150 -3.04 -9.05 5.92
N ARG A 151 -3.63 -9.21 4.73
CA ARG A 151 -2.86 -9.26 3.49
C ARG A 151 -2.17 -7.93 3.18
N ILE A 152 -2.87 -6.80 3.30
CA ILE A 152 -2.29 -5.46 3.11
C ILE A 152 -1.08 -5.27 4.04
N ASN A 153 -1.22 -5.62 5.32
CA ASN A 153 -0.13 -5.50 6.28
C ASN A 153 1.08 -6.37 5.90
N ASN A 154 0.86 -7.60 5.42
CA ASN A 154 1.92 -8.47 4.97
C ASN A 154 2.63 -7.92 3.70
N GLU A 155 1.88 -7.43 2.71
CA GLU A 155 2.47 -6.87 1.49
C GLU A 155 3.21 -5.55 1.77
N ARG A 156 2.72 -4.71 2.70
CA ARG A 156 3.44 -3.50 3.16
C ARG A 156 4.78 -3.86 3.80
N ASN A 157 4.84 -4.90 4.62
CA ASN A 157 6.09 -5.38 5.22
C ASN A 157 7.06 -5.87 4.15
N ARG A 158 6.60 -6.65 3.17
CA ARG A 158 7.43 -7.10 2.05
C ARG A 158 7.97 -5.95 1.20
N TYR A 159 7.12 -4.95 0.95
CA TYR A 159 7.55 -3.73 0.26
C TYR A 159 8.64 -3.00 1.05
N ASN A 160 8.45 -2.81 2.36
CA ASN A 160 9.43 -2.17 3.22
C ASN A 160 10.77 -2.92 3.25
N GLU A 161 10.74 -4.26 3.27
CA GLU A 161 11.95 -5.10 3.17
C GLU A 161 12.64 -4.91 1.82
N ALA A 162 11.88 -4.91 0.71
CA ALA A 162 12.44 -4.70 -0.62
C ALA A 162 13.09 -3.30 -0.74
N VAL A 163 12.42 -2.25 -0.25
CA VAL A 163 12.96 -0.89 -0.18
C VAL A 163 14.22 -0.83 0.66
N GLN A 164 14.25 -1.51 1.81
CA GLN A 164 15.44 -1.57 2.66
C GLN A 164 16.61 -2.21 1.91
N VAL A 165 16.40 -3.36 1.30
CA VAL A 165 17.44 -4.09 0.52
C VAL A 165 17.96 -3.21 -0.62
N TYR A 166 17.07 -2.56 -1.37
CA TYR A 166 17.42 -1.63 -2.44
C TYR A 166 18.24 -0.44 -1.91
N ASN A 167 17.74 0.25 -0.89
CA ASN A 167 18.40 1.42 -0.32
C ASN A 167 19.80 1.09 0.26
N VAL A 168 19.95 -0.07 0.89
CA VAL A 168 21.27 -0.55 1.36
C VAL A 168 22.17 -0.79 0.16
N LYS A 169 21.68 -1.46 -0.88
CA LYS A 169 22.47 -1.83 -2.05
C LYS A 169 23.03 -0.60 -2.79
N ILE A 170 22.21 0.44 -3.01
CA ILE A 170 22.66 1.67 -3.68
C ILE A 170 23.62 2.52 -2.83
N ARG A 171 23.66 2.29 -1.49
CA ARG A 171 24.51 3.05 -0.55
C ARG A 171 25.79 2.34 -0.18
N THR A 172 25.90 1.05 -0.44
CA THR A 172 27.09 0.26 -0.10
C THR A 172 28.15 0.43 -1.16
N PHE A 173 29.42 0.64 -0.73
CA PHE A 173 30.56 0.68 -1.66
C PHE A 173 30.81 -0.72 -2.27
N PRO A 174 31.14 -0.83 -3.58
CA PRO A 174 31.35 0.24 -4.56
C PRO A 174 30.08 0.74 -5.25
N ASN A 175 28.90 0.12 -5.02
CA ASN A 175 27.64 0.46 -5.70
C ASN A 175 27.24 1.93 -5.55
N SER A 176 27.56 2.56 -4.42
CA SER A 176 27.21 3.97 -4.16
C SER A 176 27.81 4.96 -5.19
N VAL A 177 28.97 4.63 -5.73
CA VAL A 177 29.61 5.43 -6.79
C VAL A 177 28.80 5.30 -8.09
N PHE A 178 28.46 4.08 -8.44
CA PHE A 178 27.68 3.80 -9.65
C PHE A 178 26.22 4.29 -9.53
N ALA A 179 25.63 4.18 -8.35
CA ALA A 179 24.26 4.67 -8.08
C ALA A 179 24.16 6.16 -8.38
N ASN A 180 25.10 6.97 -7.93
CA ASN A 180 25.15 8.41 -8.23
C ASN A 180 25.34 8.72 -9.72
N ILE A 181 26.13 7.91 -10.43
CA ILE A 181 26.39 8.08 -11.86
C ILE A 181 25.13 7.74 -12.69
N PHE A 182 24.42 6.66 -12.30
CA PHE A 182 23.28 6.14 -13.05
C PHE A 182 21.92 6.66 -12.56
N GLY A 183 21.88 7.51 -11.53
CA GLY A 183 20.67 8.17 -11.05
C GLY A 183 19.75 7.25 -10.24
N PHE A 184 20.31 6.30 -9.47
CA PHE A 184 19.53 5.50 -8.53
C PHE A 184 19.30 6.25 -7.23
N ASP A 185 18.05 6.67 -6.99
CA ASP A 185 17.66 7.41 -5.81
C ASP A 185 17.03 6.50 -4.74
N ARG A 186 17.04 6.98 -3.48
CA ARG A 186 16.41 6.28 -2.37
C ARG A 186 14.91 6.25 -2.53
N LYS A 187 14.31 5.09 -2.29
CA LYS A 187 12.86 4.92 -2.20
C LYS A 187 12.39 4.99 -0.75
N ASN A 188 11.19 5.51 -0.54
CA ASN A 188 10.59 5.66 0.78
C ASN A 188 9.85 4.39 1.20
N GLN A 189 9.92 4.08 2.49
CA GLN A 189 9.13 3.03 3.12
C GLN A 189 7.75 3.56 3.55
N PHE A 190 6.80 2.67 3.73
CA PHE A 190 5.58 3.00 4.47
C PHE A 190 5.96 3.36 5.91
N ALA A 191 5.62 4.59 6.30
CA ALA A 191 5.73 5.03 7.69
C ALA A 191 4.43 4.68 8.45
N ALA A 192 4.53 4.50 9.77
CA ALA A 192 3.35 4.50 10.62
C ALA A 192 2.63 5.86 10.53
N ALA A 193 1.30 5.84 10.60
CA ALA A 193 0.51 7.07 10.64
C ALA A 193 1.02 7.99 11.75
N THR A 194 1.03 9.30 11.48
CA THR A 194 1.58 10.31 12.43
C THR A 194 0.91 10.24 13.80
N GLU A 195 -0.36 9.85 13.83
CA GLU A 195 -1.14 9.65 15.07
C GLU A 195 -0.69 8.42 15.87
N ALA A 196 -0.14 7.41 15.21
CA ALA A 196 0.42 6.23 15.88
C ALA A 196 1.84 6.47 16.43
N GLN A 197 2.47 7.59 16.08
CA GLN A 197 3.80 7.97 16.56
C GLN A 197 3.75 8.72 17.91
N SER A 198 2.57 9.18 18.33
CA SER A 198 2.34 9.78 19.64
C SER A 198 1.67 8.77 20.57
N ALA A 199 2.24 8.56 21.76
CA ALA A 199 1.59 7.75 22.78
C ALA A 199 0.23 8.37 23.14
N PRO A 200 -0.86 7.59 23.29
CA PRO A 200 -2.13 8.11 23.73
C PRO A 200 -1.98 8.73 25.11
N VAL A 201 -2.41 10.00 25.27
CA VAL A 201 -2.46 10.65 26.58
C VAL A 201 -3.64 10.04 27.34
N VAL A 202 -3.34 9.19 28.31
CA VAL A 202 -4.35 8.64 29.20
C VAL A 202 -4.57 9.69 30.30
N ASN A 203 -5.69 10.43 30.23
CA ASN A 203 -6.15 11.27 31.36
C ASN A 203 -7.02 10.38 32.26
N PHE A 204 -6.60 10.20 33.52
CA PHE A 204 -7.35 9.54 34.58
C PHE A 204 -8.29 10.54 35.25
#